data_5bac7cd0cbb5f6b3ce56db46c1a530f7
#
_entry.id   5bac7cd0cbb5f6b3ce56db46c1a530f7
#
_cell.length_a   1.000
_cell.length_b   1.000
_cell.length_c   1.000
_cell.angle_alpha   90.00
_cell.angle_beta   90.00
_cell.angle_gamma   90.00
#
_symmetry.space_group_name_H-M   'P 1'
#
loop_
_entity.id
_entity.type
_entity.pdbx_description
1 polymer ?
#
loop_
_entity_poly.entity_id
_entity_poly.type
_entity_poly.pdbx_seq_one_letter_code
_entity_poly.pdbx_strand_id
1 'polypeptide(L)'
;MRVTDHRYTAEMTRFQLAVRMIGHEARTGTIRACTGFSEDRIRKIHGTYFKDGQGPVVRRRRGKSPSQIAPFVNCPLSQSESTILACLFVFVGALNLDTDAGVVSPARTDPVRLGNLLCDAYEAYRCLHPDPQLCFEKSWGLFNAMTRGKELIFIFCSDCGGPYVQDRYALDYRHCPLCDIKHGSA
;
A
#
# COMPACT_ATOMS: atom_id res chain seq x y z
N MET A 1 -17.99 8.12 31.04
CA MET A 1 -16.82 8.35 30.14
C MET A 1 -16.96 9.76 29.60
N ARG A 2 -16.00 10.65 29.86
CA ARG A 2 -16.11 12.06 29.48
C ARG A 2 -15.82 12.24 27.99
N VAL A 3 -16.49 13.16 27.31
CA VAL A 3 -16.29 13.50 25.87
C VAL A 3 -14.82 13.84 25.58
N THR A 4 -14.08 14.33 26.57
CA THR A 4 -12.64 14.63 26.50
C THR A 4 -11.78 13.39 26.24
N ASP A 5 -12.14 12.23 26.80
CA ASP A 5 -11.36 10.99 26.70
C ASP A 5 -11.40 10.44 25.26
N HIS A 6 -12.55 10.52 24.59
CA HIS A 6 -12.67 10.10 23.19
C HIS A 6 -11.86 10.96 22.21
N ARG A 7 -11.83 12.28 22.45
CA ARG A 7 -11.01 13.19 21.62
C ARG A 7 -9.53 12.91 21.78
N TYR A 8 -9.11 12.69 23.02
CA TYR A 8 -7.71 12.40 23.33
C TYR A 8 -7.25 11.06 22.72
N THR A 9 -8.07 10.02 22.87
CA THR A 9 -7.80 8.69 22.29
C THR A 9 -7.72 8.75 20.76
N ALA A 10 -8.67 9.43 20.10
CA ALA A 10 -8.66 9.58 18.65
C ALA A 10 -7.43 10.37 18.17
N GLU A 11 -7.02 11.40 18.90
CA GLU A 11 -5.85 12.19 18.58
C GLU A 11 -4.56 11.38 18.76
N MET A 12 -4.46 10.57 19.79
CA MET A 12 -3.34 9.67 20.03
C MET A 12 -3.22 8.61 18.93
N THR A 13 -4.33 8.02 18.50
CA THR A 13 -4.34 7.03 17.42
C THR A 13 -3.84 7.63 16.09
N ARG A 14 -4.29 8.85 15.76
CA ARG A 14 -3.78 9.59 14.58
C ARG A 14 -2.29 9.89 14.68
N PHE A 15 -1.84 10.26 15.87
CA PHE A 15 -0.44 10.56 16.12
C PHE A 15 0.44 9.31 15.95
N GLN A 16 0.04 8.18 16.54
CA GLN A 16 0.73 6.90 16.42
C GLN A 16 0.82 6.46 14.95
N LEU A 17 -0.28 6.56 14.19
CA LEU A 17 -0.27 6.29 12.77
C LEU A 17 0.70 7.21 12.02
N ALA A 18 0.71 8.52 12.31
CA ALA A 18 1.63 9.45 11.67
C ALA A 18 3.09 9.08 11.92
N VAL A 19 3.44 8.71 13.16
CA VAL A 19 4.81 8.26 13.52
C VAL A 19 5.16 6.98 12.75
N ARG A 20 4.26 5.99 12.72
CA ARG A 20 4.45 4.72 11.98
C ARG A 20 4.68 4.97 10.49
N MET A 21 3.84 5.76 9.84
CA MET A 21 3.96 6.10 8.42
C MET A 21 5.24 6.89 8.11
N ILE A 22 5.66 7.80 8.99
CA ILE A 22 6.94 8.50 8.87
C ILE A 22 8.10 7.49 8.92
N GLY A 23 8.06 6.52 9.82
CA GLY A 23 9.03 5.43 9.91
C GLY A 23 9.16 4.62 8.61
N HIS A 24 8.08 4.50 7.84
CA HIS A 24 8.07 3.90 6.51
C HIS A 24 8.45 4.87 5.37
N GLU A 25 8.94 6.05 5.68
CA GLU A 25 9.27 7.10 4.70
C GLU A 25 8.07 7.54 3.83
N ALA A 26 6.84 7.46 4.36
CA ALA A 26 5.66 7.92 3.66
C ALA A 26 5.74 9.42 3.34
N ARG A 27 5.20 9.82 2.19
CA ARG A 27 5.14 11.24 1.81
C ARG A 27 4.12 11.98 2.67
N THR A 28 4.37 13.26 2.86
CA THR A 28 3.50 14.15 3.66
C THR A 28 2.03 14.10 3.18
N GLY A 29 1.79 14.02 1.86
CA GLY A 29 0.45 13.92 1.27
C GLY A 29 -0.28 12.63 1.68
N THR A 30 0.41 11.51 1.68
CA THR A 30 -0.12 10.20 2.08
C THR A 30 -0.46 10.17 3.58
N ILE A 31 0.46 10.68 4.43
CA ILE A 31 0.22 10.80 5.87
C ILE A 31 -0.99 11.70 6.13
N ARG A 32 -1.08 12.85 5.45
CA ARG A 32 -2.23 13.76 5.56
C ARG A 32 -3.54 13.09 5.18
N ALA A 33 -3.55 12.30 4.10
CA ALA A 33 -4.75 11.59 3.65
C ALA A 33 -5.27 10.60 4.69
N CYS A 34 -4.39 9.93 5.43
CA CYS A 34 -4.77 8.94 6.45
C CYS A 34 -5.04 9.56 7.83
N THR A 35 -4.31 10.61 8.22
CA THR A 35 -4.38 11.16 9.59
C THR A 35 -5.21 12.44 9.71
N GLY A 36 -5.38 13.17 8.60
CA GLY A 36 -5.96 14.51 8.60
C GLY A 36 -5.03 15.60 9.19
N PHE A 37 -3.79 15.29 9.53
CA PHE A 37 -2.86 16.27 10.08
C PHE A 37 -2.38 17.28 9.02
N SER A 38 -2.14 18.52 9.45
CA SER A 38 -1.52 19.52 8.59
C SER A 38 -0.06 19.16 8.28
N GLU A 39 0.44 19.66 7.15
CA GLU A 39 1.83 19.42 6.74
C GLU A 39 2.84 19.94 7.77
N ASP A 40 2.54 21.06 8.42
CA ASP A 40 3.40 21.63 9.46
C ASP A 40 3.46 20.73 10.70
N ARG A 41 2.32 20.13 11.07
CA ARG A 41 2.29 19.17 12.16
C ARG A 41 3.10 17.93 11.84
N ILE A 42 2.96 17.36 10.65
CA ILE A 42 3.74 16.22 10.18
C ILE A 42 5.24 16.55 10.16
N ARG A 43 5.60 17.77 9.72
CA ARG A 43 6.98 18.25 9.73
C ARG A 43 7.55 18.33 11.14
N LYS A 44 6.78 18.84 12.11
CA LYS A 44 7.19 18.90 13.52
C LYS A 44 7.40 17.50 14.10
N ILE A 45 6.46 16.56 13.86
CA ILE A 45 6.60 15.16 14.29
C ILE A 45 7.89 14.54 13.74
N HIS A 46 8.15 14.69 12.43
CA HIS A 46 9.39 14.20 11.83
C HIS A 46 10.64 14.83 12.49
N GLY A 47 10.65 16.16 12.71
CA GLY A 47 11.77 16.84 13.35
C GLY A 47 12.05 16.34 14.77
N THR A 48 10.99 16.18 15.57
CA THR A 48 11.13 15.78 16.97
C THR A 48 11.53 14.32 17.15
N TYR A 49 10.99 13.41 16.33
CA TYR A 49 11.13 11.97 16.59
C TYR A 49 12.15 11.25 15.68
N PHE A 50 12.53 11.84 14.53
CA PHE A 50 13.36 11.15 13.54
C PHE A 50 14.60 11.91 13.10
N LYS A 51 14.72 13.20 13.41
CA LYS A 51 15.87 13.98 12.99
C LYS A 51 16.99 13.98 14.03
N ASP A 52 16.63 14.03 15.30
CA ASP A 52 17.57 14.20 16.43
C ASP A 52 17.70 12.92 17.27
N GLY A 53 17.09 11.80 16.84
CA GLY A 53 17.10 10.52 17.57
C GLY A 53 18.30 9.64 17.23
N GLN A 54 18.67 8.75 18.17
CA GLN A 54 19.70 7.71 17.98
C GLN A 54 19.24 6.54 17.08
N GLY A 55 18.08 6.69 16.41
CA GLY A 55 17.49 5.67 15.54
C GLY A 55 17.99 5.75 14.09
N PRO A 56 17.57 4.82 13.22
CA PRO A 56 17.90 4.85 11.81
C PRO A 56 17.40 6.15 11.17
N VAL A 57 18.23 6.74 10.32
CA VAL A 57 17.90 7.99 9.61
C VAL A 57 16.71 7.75 8.69
N VAL A 58 15.55 8.31 9.03
CA VAL A 58 14.34 8.26 8.22
C VAL A 58 14.34 9.44 7.24
N ARG A 59 14.36 9.12 5.93
CA ARG A 59 14.35 10.14 4.88
C ARG A 59 12.95 10.71 4.69
N ARG A 60 12.84 12.03 4.74
CA ARG A 60 11.60 12.71 4.40
C ARG A 60 11.45 12.83 2.88
N ARG A 61 10.53 12.07 2.30
CA ARG A 61 10.20 12.15 0.87
C ARG A 61 9.24 13.30 0.60
N ARG A 62 9.56 14.13 -0.40
CA ARG A 62 8.74 15.28 -0.83
C ARG A 62 8.14 15.05 -2.22
N GLY A 63 7.16 15.86 -2.59
CA GLY A 63 6.51 15.86 -3.90
C GLY A 63 5.26 14.98 -3.98
N LYS A 64 4.67 14.90 -5.18
CA LYS A 64 3.48 14.08 -5.43
C LYS A 64 3.84 12.58 -5.43
N SER A 65 2.92 11.75 -4.95
CA SER A 65 3.06 10.30 -5.07
C SER A 65 3.04 9.90 -6.55
N PRO A 66 3.87 8.89 -6.96
CA PRO A 66 3.84 8.39 -8.32
C PRO A 66 2.43 7.89 -8.68
N SER A 67 1.95 8.25 -9.87
CA SER A 67 0.64 7.83 -10.38
C SER A 67 0.74 6.80 -11.50
N GLN A 68 1.94 6.51 -11.99
CA GLN A 68 2.16 5.55 -13.08
C GLN A 68 1.98 4.11 -12.59
N ILE A 69 1.30 3.28 -13.38
CA ILE A 69 1.06 1.86 -13.10
C ILE A 69 2.17 0.94 -13.64
N ALA A 70 2.93 1.39 -14.64
CA ALA A 70 4.01 0.60 -15.24
C ALA A 70 4.97 -0.05 -14.22
N PRO A 71 5.41 0.65 -13.14
CA PRO A 71 6.29 0.03 -12.14
C PRO A 71 5.72 -1.18 -11.41
N PHE A 72 4.43 -1.47 -11.55
CA PHE A 72 3.75 -2.60 -10.89
C PHE A 72 3.63 -3.83 -11.77
N VAL A 73 3.67 -3.66 -13.11
CA VAL A 73 3.37 -4.72 -14.08
C VAL A 73 4.35 -4.78 -15.26
N ASN A 74 5.43 -3.99 -15.25
CA ASN A 74 6.36 -3.89 -16.37
C ASN A 74 7.33 -5.09 -16.51
N CYS A 75 7.46 -5.92 -15.51
CA CYS A 75 8.24 -7.14 -15.55
C CYS A 75 7.68 -8.19 -14.59
N PRO A 76 7.99 -9.48 -14.80
CA PRO A 76 7.46 -10.57 -13.96
C PRO A 76 7.72 -10.42 -12.48
N LEU A 77 8.90 -9.93 -12.09
CA LEU A 77 9.26 -9.70 -10.69
C LEU A 77 8.38 -8.62 -10.06
N SER A 78 8.29 -7.44 -10.69
CA SER A 78 7.46 -6.34 -10.19
C SER A 78 6.00 -6.72 -10.11
N GLN A 79 5.50 -7.49 -11.08
CA GLN A 79 4.12 -7.96 -11.10
C GLN A 79 3.87 -8.99 -9.99
N SER A 80 4.82 -9.90 -9.74
CA SER A 80 4.72 -10.86 -8.63
C SER A 80 4.72 -10.16 -7.28
N GLU A 81 5.62 -9.21 -7.04
CA GLU A 81 5.67 -8.44 -5.80
C GLU A 81 4.41 -7.59 -5.59
N SER A 82 3.91 -6.95 -6.67
CA SER A 82 2.65 -6.20 -6.62
C SER A 82 1.47 -7.10 -6.31
N THR A 83 1.47 -8.32 -6.85
CA THR A 83 0.44 -9.33 -6.57
C THR A 83 0.46 -9.76 -5.12
N ILE A 84 1.63 -10.07 -4.56
CA ILE A 84 1.77 -10.44 -3.14
C ILE A 84 1.27 -9.31 -2.25
N LEU A 85 1.70 -8.08 -2.51
CA LEU A 85 1.27 -6.92 -1.71
C LEU A 85 -0.24 -6.67 -1.82
N ALA A 86 -0.82 -6.83 -3.01
CA ALA A 86 -2.27 -6.69 -3.22
C ALA A 86 -3.06 -7.81 -2.51
N CYS A 87 -2.57 -9.05 -2.51
CA CYS A 87 -3.14 -10.15 -1.71
C CYS A 87 -3.07 -9.83 -0.21
N LEU A 88 -1.99 -9.22 0.26
CA LEU A 88 -1.87 -8.79 1.66
C LEU A 88 -2.88 -7.67 1.99
N PHE A 89 -3.19 -6.74 1.07
CA PHE A 89 -4.27 -5.79 1.28
C PHE A 89 -5.63 -6.45 1.49
N VAL A 90 -5.91 -7.53 0.74
CA VAL A 90 -7.14 -8.32 0.94
C VAL A 90 -7.08 -9.05 2.29
N PHE A 91 -5.96 -9.68 2.59
CA PHE A 91 -5.77 -10.45 3.82
C PHE A 91 -5.95 -9.62 5.10
N VAL A 92 -5.38 -8.41 5.14
CA VAL A 92 -5.56 -7.50 6.30
C VAL A 92 -6.92 -6.79 6.30
N GLY A 93 -7.71 -6.94 5.25
CA GLY A 93 -9.02 -6.29 5.11
C GLY A 93 -8.96 -4.83 4.68
N ALA A 94 -7.88 -4.38 4.04
CA ALA A 94 -7.80 -3.06 3.41
C ALA A 94 -8.55 -3.01 2.07
N LEU A 95 -8.61 -4.15 1.36
CA LEU A 95 -9.37 -4.37 0.14
C LEU A 95 -10.39 -5.50 0.35
N ASN A 96 -11.58 -5.31 -0.23
CA ASN A 96 -12.54 -6.39 -0.44
C ASN A 96 -12.40 -6.88 -1.88
N LEU A 97 -12.30 -8.19 -2.06
CA LEU A 97 -12.25 -8.84 -3.37
C LEU A 97 -13.59 -9.53 -3.62
N ASP A 98 -14.26 -9.16 -4.69
CA ASP A 98 -15.37 -9.94 -5.25
C ASP A 98 -14.75 -10.98 -6.19
N THR A 99 -14.75 -12.24 -5.76
CA THR A 99 -14.10 -13.34 -6.49
C THR A 99 -14.80 -13.66 -7.81
N ASP A 100 -16.10 -13.43 -7.90
CA ASP A 100 -16.89 -13.75 -9.09
C ASP A 100 -16.65 -12.72 -10.20
N ALA A 101 -16.48 -11.45 -9.82
CA ALA A 101 -16.27 -10.36 -10.75
C ALA A 101 -14.79 -9.95 -10.90
N GLY A 102 -13.89 -10.45 -10.06
CA GLY A 102 -12.49 -10.01 -9.99
C GLY A 102 -12.34 -8.53 -9.60
N VAL A 103 -13.39 -7.92 -9.07
CA VAL A 103 -13.45 -6.51 -8.73
C VAL A 103 -12.99 -6.28 -7.31
N VAL A 104 -12.10 -5.31 -7.13
CA VAL A 104 -11.67 -4.87 -5.80
C VAL A 104 -12.33 -3.56 -5.43
N SER A 105 -12.64 -3.43 -4.14
CA SER A 105 -13.15 -2.20 -3.56
C SER A 105 -12.41 -1.89 -2.25
N PRO A 106 -12.21 -0.61 -1.90
CA PRO A 106 -11.60 -0.27 -0.62
C PRO A 106 -12.52 -0.68 0.53
N ALA A 107 -11.92 -1.07 1.65
CA ALA A 107 -12.67 -1.29 2.87
C ALA A 107 -13.47 -0.05 3.27
N ARG A 108 -14.73 -0.24 3.67
CA ARG A 108 -15.58 0.83 4.20
C ARG A 108 -15.18 1.11 5.66
N THR A 109 -14.14 1.90 5.82
CA THR A 109 -13.58 2.24 7.13
C THR A 109 -13.10 3.69 7.17
N ASP A 110 -12.81 4.18 8.38
CA ASP A 110 -12.24 5.52 8.52
C ASP A 110 -10.77 5.58 8.00
N PRO A 111 -10.28 6.75 7.61
CA PRO A 111 -8.94 6.91 7.04
C PRO A 111 -7.80 6.43 7.96
N VAL A 112 -7.96 6.57 9.28
CA VAL A 112 -6.93 6.18 10.25
C VAL A 112 -6.81 4.66 10.30
N ARG A 113 -7.95 3.96 10.36
CA ARG A 113 -7.98 2.51 10.32
C ARG A 113 -7.44 1.98 8.99
N LEU A 114 -7.85 2.57 7.86
CA LEU A 114 -7.28 2.22 6.56
C LEU A 114 -5.77 2.40 6.53
N GLY A 115 -5.26 3.52 7.03
CA GLY A 115 -3.82 3.79 7.12
C GLY A 115 -3.07 2.72 7.93
N ASN A 116 -3.64 2.25 9.04
CA ASN A 116 -3.05 1.15 9.82
C ASN A 116 -3.05 -0.17 9.04
N LEU A 117 -4.17 -0.54 8.40
CA LEU A 117 -4.24 -1.74 7.57
C LEU A 117 -3.20 -1.73 6.44
N LEU A 118 -2.98 -0.58 5.81
CA LEU A 118 -1.95 -0.45 4.77
C LEU A 118 -0.53 -0.56 5.33
N CYS A 119 -0.29 -0.05 6.55
CA CYS A 119 0.99 -0.27 7.24
C CYS A 119 1.18 -1.75 7.59
N ASP A 120 0.14 -2.43 8.09
CA ASP A 120 0.18 -3.87 8.42
C ASP A 120 0.53 -4.72 7.18
N ALA A 121 -0.14 -4.47 6.06
CA ALA A 121 0.14 -5.14 4.80
C ALA A 121 1.58 -4.89 4.30
N TYR A 122 2.04 -3.64 4.38
CA TYR A 122 3.38 -3.28 3.95
C TYR A 122 4.47 -3.90 4.84
N GLU A 123 4.26 -3.95 6.14
CA GLU A 123 5.19 -4.58 7.08
C GLU A 123 5.25 -6.11 6.85
N ALA A 124 4.10 -6.75 6.64
CA ALA A 124 4.04 -8.16 6.28
C ALA A 124 4.78 -8.44 4.95
N TYR A 125 4.56 -7.60 3.93
CA TYR A 125 5.28 -7.69 2.66
C TYR A 125 6.79 -7.61 2.84
N ARG A 126 7.28 -6.67 3.66
CA ARG A 126 8.71 -6.54 3.95
C ARG A 126 9.29 -7.74 4.70
N CYS A 127 8.49 -8.39 5.53
CA CYS A 127 8.91 -9.62 6.22
C CYS A 127 9.00 -10.82 5.28
N LEU A 128 8.13 -10.88 4.26
CA LEU A 128 8.11 -11.98 3.29
C LEU A 128 9.21 -11.86 2.23
N HIS A 129 9.68 -10.65 1.95
CA HIS A 129 10.69 -10.38 0.92
C HIS A 129 12.01 -9.94 1.54
N PRO A 130 13.13 -10.65 1.26
CA PRO A 130 14.46 -10.26 1.75
C PRO A 130 14.94 -8.91 1.20
N ASP A 131 14.59 -8.60 -0.06
CA ASP A 131 14.94 -7.36 -0.75
C ASP A 131 13.69 -6.76 -1.43
N PRO A 132 12.80 -6.11 -0.66
CA PRO A 132 11.53 -5.59 -1.17
C PRO A 132 11.76 -4.39 -2.10
N GLN A 133 11.27 -4.48 -3.34
CA GLN A 133 11.40 -3.41 -4.36
C GLN A 133 10.33 -2.33 -4.24
N LEU A 134 9.23 -2.64 -3.56
CA LEU A 134 8.14 -1.69 -3.36
C LEU A 134 8.33 -0.95 -2.04
N CYS A 135 8.60 0.36 -2.11
CA CYS A 135 8.56 1.23 -0.92
C CYS A 135 7.12 1.55 -0.53
N PHE A 136 6.90 2.09 0.68
CA PHE A 136 5.56 2.43 1.18
C PHE A 136 4.76 3.33 0.24
N GLU A 137 5.39 4.29 -0.44
CA GLU A 137 4.71 5.14 -1.42
C GLU A 137 4.25 4.38 -2.67
N LYS A 138 5.02 3.39 -3.12
CA LYS A 138 4.56 2.48 -4.17
C LYS A 138 3.41 1.60 -3.67
N SER A 139 3.46 1.11 -2.42
CA SER A 139 2.35 0.39 -1.79
C SER A 139 1.06 1.22 -1.80
N TRP A 140 1.13 2.49 -1.38
CA TRP A 140 0.02 3.44 -1.46
C TRP A 140 -0.44 3.68 -2.91
N GLY A 141 0.50 3.78 -3.85
CA GLY A 141 0.22 3.92 -5.29
C GLY A 141 -0.55 2.73 -5.84
N LEU A 142 -0.11 1.51 -5.54
CA LEU A 142 -0.78 0.26 -5.92
C LEU A 142 -2.22 0.22 -5.39
N PHE A 143 -2.42 0.50 -4.11
CA PHE A 143 -3.75 0.55 -3.50
C PHE A 143 -4.67 1.55 -4.22
N ASN A 144 -4.17 2.74 -4.54
CA ASN A 144 -4.96 3.76 -5.27
C ASN A 144 -5.23 3.36 -6.73
N ALA A 145 -4.27 2.75 -7.43
CA ALA A 145 -4.45 2.28 -8.80
C ALA A 145 -5.53 1.20 -8.88
N MET A 146 -5.61 0.34 -7.87
CA MET A 146 -6.64 -0.70 -7.79
C MET A 146 -8.02 -0.15 -7.38
N THR A 147 -8.09 0.86 -6.52
CA THR A 147 -9.37 1.32 -5.93
C THR A 147 -9.95 2.55 -6.59
N ARG A 148 -9.13 3.56 -6.89
CA ARG A 148 -9.57 4.85 -7.44
C ARG A 148 -9.47 4.91 -8.95
N GLY A 149 -8.30 4.61 -9.50
CA GLY A 149 -8.05 4.59 -10.94
C GLY A 149 -8.67 3.39 -11.63
N LYS A 150 -8.79 2.27 -10.90
CA LYS A 150 -9.22 0.97 -11.45
C LYS A 150 -8.40 0.57 -12.68
N GLU A 151 -7.16 1.05 -12.74
CA GLU A 151 -6.21 0.77 -13.82
C GLU A 151 -5.55 -0.61 -13.63
N LEU A 152 -5.42 -1.04 -12.37
CA LEU A 152 -4.96 -2.36 -11.99
C LEU A 152 -6.11 -3.17 -11.44
N ILE A 153 -6.20 -4.42 -11.88
CA ILE A 153 -7.24 -5.37 -11.50
C ILE A 153 -6.63 -6.67 -11.01
N PHE A 154 -7.39 -7.44 -10.23
CA PHE A 154 -7.11 -8.85 -10.02
C PHE A 154 -7.74 -9.67 -11.14
N ILE A 155 -6.96 -10.59 -11.69
CA ILE A 155 -7.43 -11.65 -12.58
C ILE A 155 -6.89 -12.99 -12.06
N PHE A 156 -7.49 -14.09 -12.54
CA PHE A 156 -7.11 -15.42 -12.11
C PHE A 156 -6.38 -16.14 -13.24
N CYS A 157 -5.23 -16.73 -12.90
CA CYS A 157 -4.41 -17.48 -13.84
C CYS A 157 -5.14 -18.72 -14.36
N SER A 158 -5.14 -18.94 -15.66
CA SER A 158 -5.77 -20.11 -16.29
C SER A 158 -5.10 -21.42 -15.89
N ASP A 159 -3.81 -21.41 -15.52
CA ASP A 159 -3.06 -22.62 -15.18
C ASP A 159 -3.13 -22.96 -13.69
N CYS A 160 -2.80 -22.01 -12.82
CA CYS A 160 -2.69 -22.27 -11.39
C CYS A 160 -3.90 -21.81 -10.59
N GLY A 161 -4.85 -21.10 -11.21
CA GLY A 161 -6.03 -20.54 -10.54
C GLY A 161 -5.72 -19.41 -9.55
N GLY A 162 -4.44 -19.05 -9.36
CA GLY A 162 -4.03 -18.01 -8.43
C GLY A 162 -4.38 -16.61 -8.93
N PRO A 163 -4.77 -15.68 -8.03
CA PRO A 163 -4.98 -14.30 -8.40
C PRO A 163 -3.65 -13.61 -8.70
N TYR A 164 -3.66 -12.68 -9.65
CA TYR A 164 -2.54 -11.79 -9.90
C TYR A 164 -2.98 -10.41 -10.36
N VAL A 165 -2.13 -9.41 -10.12
CA VAL A 165 -2.38 -8.02 -10.52
C VAL A 165 -2.00 -7.84 -11.98
N GLN A 166 -2.89 -7.23 -12.75
CA GLN A 166 -2.65 -6.94 -14.16
C GLN A 166 -3.16 -5.53 -14.51
N ASP A 167 -2.56 -4.94 -15.54
CA ASP A 167 -3.10 -3.76 -16.20
C ASP A 167 -4.44 -4.11 -16.85
N ARG A 168 -5.47 -3.35 -16.53
CA ARG A 168 -6.82 -3.52 -17.05
C ARG A 168 -6.88 -3.47 -18.59
N TYR A 169 -5.94 -2.79 -19.21
CA TYR A 169 -5.90 -2.57 -20.65
C TYR A 169 -4.88 -3.47 -21.37
N ALA A 170 -4.25 -4.41 -20.65
CA ALA A 170 -3.38 -5.39 -21.28
C ALA A 170 -4.15 -6.26 -22.28
N LEU A 171 -3.50 -6.61 -23.38
CA LEU A 171 -4.11 -7.39 -24.47
C LEU A 171 -4.14 -8.89 -24.19
N ASP A 172 -3.19 -9.39 -23.40
CA ASP A 172 -3.09 -10.79 -23.00
C ASP A 172 -2.88 -10.89 -21.49
N TYR A 173 -3.69 -11.72 -20.82
CA TYR A 173 -3.66 -11.95 -19.38
C TYR A 173 -4.20 -13.34 -19.02
N ARG A 174 -3.76 -14.36 -19.71
CA ARG A 174 -4.16 -15.74 -19.43
C ARG A 174 -3.38 -16.35 -18.26
N HIS A 175 -2.10 -16.03 -18.17
CA HIS A 175 -1.18 -16.64 -17.23
C HIS A 175 -0.60 -15.60 -16.27
N CYS A 176 -0.37 -16.03 -15.03
CA CYS A 176 0.37 -15.20 -14.09
C CYS A 176 1.88 -15.22 -14.42
N PRO A 177 2.66 -14.24 -13.95
CA PRO A 177 4.10 -14.16 -14.25
C PRO A 177 4.88 -15.43 -13.92
N LEU A 178 4.47 -16.15 -12.88
CA LEU A 178 5.13 -17.41 -12.47
C LEU A 178 4.84 -18.55 -13.43
N CYS A 179 3.62 -18.65 -13.95
CA CYS A 179 3.27 -19.65 -14.95
C CYS A 179 3.89 -19.33 -16.31
N ASP A 180 3.93 -18.06 -16.71
CA ASP A 180 4.61 -17.63 -17.94
C ASP A 180 6.09 -18.02 -17.96
N ILE A 181 6.80 -17.82 -16.85
CA ILE A 181 8.19 -18.26 -16.71
C ILE A 181 8.32 -19.79 -16.86
N LYS A 182 7.38 -20.56 -16.29
CA LYS A 182 7.39 -22.03 -16.39
C LYS A 182 7.16 -22.52 -17.84
N HIS A 183 6.36 -21.80 -18.60
CA HIS A 183 6.06 -22.15 -20.00
C HIS A 183 7.10 -21.64 -21.00
N GLY A 184 8.14 -20.93 -20.54
CA GLY A 184 9.21 -20.44 -21.40
C GLY A 184 8.83 -19.25 -22.30
N SER A 185 7.77 -18.56 -21.93
CA SER A 185 7.31 -17.34 -22.61
C SER A 185 7.94 -16.12 -21.90
N ALA A 186 9.25 -15.95 -22.07
CA ALA A 186 9.97 -14.76 -21.64
C ALA A 186 10.60 -14.07 -22.85
#